data_d306563d8a3755ef0905d1fb70b70a8c
#
_entry.id   d306563d8a3755ef0905d1fb70b70a8c
#
_cell.length_a   1.000
_cell.length_b   1.000
_cell.length_c   1.000
_cell.angle_alpha   90.00
_cell.angle_beta   90.00
_cell.angle_gamma   90.00
#
_symmetry.space_group_name_H-M   'P 1'
#
loop_
_entity.id
_entity.type
_entity.pdbx_description
1 polymer ?
#
loop_
_entity_poly.entity_id
_entity_poly.type
_entity_poly.pdbx_seq_one_letter_code
_entity_poly.pdbx_strand_id
1 'polypeptide(L)'
;MSTNPPIILVVEDDAIVRMLIVDVLEELDYKVVEADGSEQALEVLKDESQRIDLMMTDIGLPGMDGHELATEARKLRPDLQVMFASGYAEAAEIPKDMHMIGKPFSIDQLRDKVKGILASQAAN
;
A
#
# COMPACT_ATOMS: atom_id res chain seq x y z
N MET A 1 -6.43 24.64 4.43
CA MET A 1 -5.27 23.76 4.23
C MET A 1 -5.38 22.54 5.15
N SER A 2 -5.22 21.37 4.58
CA SER A 2 -5.28 20.17 5.38
C SER A 2 -3.98 19.95 6.12
N THR A 3 -4.07 19.67 7.41
CA THR A 3 -2.94 19.33 8.22
C THR A 3 -2.87 17.83 8.50
N ASN A 4 -3.83 17.07 7.97
CA ASN A 4 -3.86 15.63 8.20
C ASN A 4 -2.84 14.93 7.30
N PRO A 5 -1.97 14.11 7.89
CA PRO A 5 -1.03 13.34 7.07
C PRO A 5 -1.76 12.31 6.23
N PRO A 6 -1.20 11.93 5.08
CA PRO A 6 -1.74 10.82 4.31
C PRO A 6 -1.76 9.54 5.13
N ILE A 7 -2.72 8.68 4.85
CA ILE A 7 -2.91 7.41 5.55
C ILE A 7 -2.62 6.27 4.59
N ILE A 8 -1.69 5.40 4.99
CA ILE A 8 -1.23 4.28 4.16
C ILE A 8 -1.65 2.98 4.82
N LEU A 9 -2.36 2.15 4.08
CA LEU A 9 -2.69 0.79 4.52
C LEU A 9 -1.55 -0.12 4.09
N VAL A 10 -0.88 -0.75 5.06
CA VAL A 10 0.22 -1.68 4.80
C VAL A 10 -0.28 -3.10 5.01
N VAL A 11 -0.23 -3.91 3.96
CA VAL A 11 -0.68 -5.30 4.00
C VAL A 11 0.54 -6.20 3.84
N GLU A 12 0.90 -6.90 4.89
CA GLU A 12 2.08 -7.76 4.94
C GLU A 12 1.86 -8.83 5.97
N ASP A 13 2.00 -10.11 5.58
CA ASP A 13 1.76 -11.21 6.50
C ASP A 13 2.93 -11.47 7.46
N ASP A 14 4.14 -11.08 7.09
CA ASP A 14 5.30 -11.19 7.98
C ASP A 14 5.31 -10.02 8.96
N ALA A 15 5.13 -10.31 10.25
CA ALA A 15 5.03 -9.28 11.27
C ALA A 15 6.29 -8.42 11.39
N ILE A 16 7.45 -9.01 11.19
CA ILE A 16 8.71 -8.27 11.30
C ILE A 16 8.88 -7.32 10.11
N VAL A 17 8.61 -7.81 8.91
CA VAL A 17 8.68 -6.98 7.71
C VAL A 17 7.66 -5.85 7.79
N ARG A 18 6.44 -6.16 8.24
CA ARG A 18 5.39 -5.16 8.41
C ARG A 18 5.82 -4.06 9.38
N MET A 19 6.40 -4.44 10.52
CA MET A 19 6.87 -3.49 11.51
C MET A 19 7.93 -2.55 10.95
N LEU A 20 8.87 -3.08 10.16
CA LEU A 20 9.92 -2.28 9.56
C LEU A 20 9.36 -1.25 8.57
N ILE A 21 8.39 -1.68 7.76
CA ILE A 21 7.74 -0.77 6.81
C ILE A 21 6.98 0.31 7.55
N VAL A 22 6.21 -0.07 8.56
CA VAL A 22 5.43 0.86 9.36
C VAL A 22 6.34 1.91 10.02
N ASP A 23 7.44 1.46 10.62
CA ASP A 23 8.36 2.38 11.28
C ASP A 23 8.91 3.43 10.30
N VAL A 24 9.29 3.00 9.10
CA VAL A 24 9.81 3.93 8.09
C VAL A 24 8.75 4.92 7.67
N LEU A 25 7.53 4.46 7.41
CA LEU A 25 6.46 5.34 6.97
C LEU A 25 6.07 6.35 8.06
N GLU A 26 6.06 5.92 9.31
CA GLU A 26 5.77 6.83 10.41
C GLU A 26 6.86 7.86 10.60
N GLU A 27 8.11 7.49 10.38
CA GLU A 27 9.21 8.45 10.41
C GLU A 27 9.10 9.49 9.29
N LEU A 28 8.44 9.13 8.20
CA LEU A 28 8.20 10.05 7.09
C LEU A 28 6.93 10.88 7.29
N ASP A 29 6.35 10.82 8.48
CA ASP A 29 5.16 11.58 8.87
C ASP A 29 3.87 11.10 8.21
N TYR A 30 3.79 9.85 7.82
CA TYR A 30 2.54 9.25 7.35
C TYR A 30 1.86 8.52 8.49
N LYS A 31 0.54 8.46 8.43
CA LYS A 31 -0.24 7.57 9.30
C LYS A 31 -0.31 6.21 8.65
N VAL A 32 -0.30 5.17 9.46
CA VAL A 32 -0.31 3.81 8.94
C VAL A 32 -1.42 3.01 9.60
N VAL A 33 -2.15 2.27 8.76
CA VAL A 33 -3.09 1.24 9.20
C VAL A 33 -2.50 -0.09 8.75
N GLU A 34 -2.43 -1.05 9.64
CA GLU A 34 -1.80 -2.33 9.37
C GLU A 34 -2.82 -3.42 9.10
N ALA A 35 -2.48 -4.34 8.19
CA ALA A 35 -3.25 -5.55 7.96
C ALA A 35 -2.26 -6.70 7.77
N ASP A 36 -2.56 -7.84 8.37
CA ASP A 36 -1.69 -9.01 8.28
C ASP A 36 -2.02 -9.91 7.09
N GLY A 37 -3.03 -9.55 6.32
CA GLY A 37 -3.43 -10.29 5.13
C GLY A 37 -4.59 -9.63 4.43
N SER A 38 -5.04 -10.27 3.37
CA SER A 38 -6.08 -9.71 2.51
C SER A 38 -7.41 -9.54 3.21
N GLU A 39 -7.79 -10.49 4.04
CA GLU A 39 -9.07 -10.43 4.75
C GLU A 39 -9.16 -9.21 5.64
N GLN A 40 -8.12 -8.98 6.45
CA GLN A 40 -8.09 -7.82 7.34
C GLN A 40 -8.04 -6.52 6.54
N ALA A 41 -7.29 -6.52 5.43
CA ALA A 41 -7.21 -5.34 4.56
C ALA A 41 -8.57 -4.98 3.99
N LEU A 42 -9.33 -5.97 3.54
CA LEU A 42 -10.66 -5.71 2.99
C LEU A 42 -11.62 -5.20 4.06
N GLU A 43 -11.49 -5.68 5.29
CA GLU A 43 -12.31 -5.16 6.39
C GLU A 43 -12.05 -3.68 6.63
N VAL A 44 -10.79 -3.26 6.59
CA VAL A 44 -10.43 -1.85 6.72
C VAL A 44 -11.06 -1.04 5.58
N LEU A 45 -10.98 -1.55 4.36
CA LEU A 45 -11.48 -0.83 3.19
C LEU A 45 -13.00 -0.75 3.14
N LYS A 46 -13.70 -1.69 3.76
CA LYS A 46 -15.15 -1.66 3.85
C LYS A 46 -15.65 -0.60 4.81
N ASP A 47 -14.82 -0.17 5.74
CA ASP A 47 -15.17 0.88 6.68
C ASP A 47 -14.98 2.23 5.99
N GLU A 48 -16.05 2.80 5.51
CA GLU A 48 -16.02 4.06 4.75
C GLU A 48 -15.55 5.25 5.59
N SER A 49 -15.61 5.14 6.91
CA SER A 49 -15.13 6.20 7.79
C SER A 49 -13.59 6.20 7.90
N GLN A 50 -12.94 5.09 7.53
CA GLN A 50 -11.49 5.01 7.53
C GLN A 50 -10.93 5.49 6.21
N ARG A 51 -10.29 6.66 6.22
CA ARG A 51 -9.64 7.18 5.03
C ARG A 51 -8.36 6.40 4.76
N ILE A 52 -8.14 6.04 3.51
CA ILE A 52 -6.90 5.40 3.03
C ILE A 52 -6.49 6.10 1.74
N ASP A 53 -5.29 6.63 1.71
CA ASP A 53 -4.76 7.33 0.54
C ASP A 53 -3.94 6.42 -0.37
N LEU A 54 -3.33 5.39 0.19
CA LEU A 54 -2.49 4.46 -0.55
C LEU A 54 -2.55 3.10 0.14
N MET A 55 -2.67 2.03 -0.64
CA MET A 55 -2.51 0.67 -0.12
C MET A 55 -1.19 0.11 -0.63
N MET A 56 -0.31 -0.27 0.28
CA MET A 56 0.94 -0.95 -0.04
C MET A 56 0.76 -2.41 0.34
N THR A 57 0.89 -3.32 -0.61
CA THR A 57 0.68 -4.73 -0.36
C THR A 57 1.77 -5.59 -1.00
N ASP A 58 2.13 -6.66 -0.31
CA ASP A 58 2.94 -7.71 -0.90
C ASP A 58 2.08 -8.47 -1.91
N ILE A 59 2.70 -8.98 -2.97
CA ILE A 59 1.99 -9.80 -3.94
C ILE A 59 1.77 -11.21 -3.40
N GLY A 60 2.78 -11.77 -2.77
CA GLY A 60 2.76 -13.15 -2.30
C GLY A 60 2.09 -13.36 -0.96
N LEU A 61 0.84 -12.94 -0.80
CA LEU A 61 0.10 -13.16 0.43
C LEU A 61 -0.54 -14.55 0.45
N PRO A 62 -0.67 -15.16 1.63
CA PRO A 62 -1.39 -16.44 1.72
C PRO A 62 -2.87 -16.26 1.43
N GLY A 63 -3.48 -17.25 0.81
CA GLY A 63 -4.88 -17.18 0.42
C GLY A 63 -5.07 -16.29 -0.80
N MET A 64 -5.76 -15.18 -0.63
CA MET A 64 -5.93 -14.19 -1.69
C MET A 64 -4.63 -13.40 -1.86
N ASP A 65 -4.00 -13.48 -3.02
CA ASP A 65 -2.74 -12.77 -3.24
C ASP A 65 -2.95 -11.26 -3.44
N GLY A 66 -1.83 -10.53 -3.58
CA GLY A 66 -1.88 -9.08 -3.68
C GLY A 66 -2.63 -8.58 -4.90
N HIS A 67 -2.56 -9.30 -6.02
CA HIS A 67 -3.29 -8.92 -7.24
C HIS A 67 -4.79 -9.04 -7.04
N GLU A 68 -5.23 -10.13 -6.46
CA GLU A 68 -6.64 -10.34 -6.16
C GLU A 68 -7.13 -9.31 -5.13
N LEU A 69 -6.30 -9.05 -4.11
CA LEU A 69 -6.63 -8.03 -3.13
C LEU A 69 -6.82 -6.67 -3.78
N ALA A 70 -5.92 -6.29 -4.68
CA ALA A 70 -6.00 -5.00 -5.35
C ALA A 70 -7.28 -4.90 -6.19
N THR A 71 -7.66 -5.98 -6.86
CA THR A 71 -8.90 -6.01 -7.63
C THR A 71 -10.11 -5.80 -6.74
N GLU A 72 -10.18 -6.51 -5.62
CA GLU A 72 -11.29 -6.37 -4.69
C GLU A 72 -11.29 -4.99 -4.02
N ALA A 73 -10.11 -4.48 -3.69
CA ALA A 73 -9.98 -3.15 -3.09
C ALA A 73 -10.52 -2.06 -4.03
N ARG A 74 -10.23 -2.16 -5.31
CA ARG A 74 -10.69 -1.21 -6.32
C ARG A 74 -12.20 -1.28 -6.54
N LYS A 75 -12.82 -2.41 -6.27
CA LYS A 75 -14.28 -2.52 -6.28
C LYS A 75 -14.90 -1.72 -5.15
N LEU A 76 -14.24 -1.70 -4.00
CA LEU A 76 -14.70 -0.96 -2.83
C LEU A 76 -14.34 0.53 -2.91
N ARG A 77 -13.15 0.82 -3.44
CA ARG A 77 -12.64 2.18 -3.54
C ARG A 77 -11.99 2.39 -4.91
N PRO A 78 -12.77 2.81 -5.91
CA PRO A 78 -12.26 2.89 -7.30
C PRO A 78 -11.06 3.81 -7.49
N ASP A 79 -10.90 4.81 -6.63
CA ASP A 79 -9.80 5.78 -6.74
C ASP A 79 -8.60 5.44 -5.86
N LEU A 80 -8.62 4.28 -5.21
CA LEU A 80 -7.52 3.89 -4.33
C LEU A 80 -6.23 3.70 -5.09
N GLN A 81 -5.17 4.35 -4.62
CA GLN A 81 -3.83 4.11 -5.16
C GLN A 81 -3.29 2.83 -4.56
N VAL A 82 -2.67 2.00 -5.40
CA VAL A 82 -2.12 0.71 -5.00
C VAL A 82 -0.65 0.63 -5.38
N MET A 83 0.18 0.21 -4.44
CA MET A 83 1.60 -0.04 -4.69
C MET A 83 1.92 -1.46 -4.23
N PHE A 84 2.44 -2.27 -5.16
CA PHE A 84 2.88 -3.62 -4.82
C PHE A 84 4.34 -3.61 -4.40
N ALA A 85 4.67 -4.37 -3.38
CA ALA A 85 6.05 -4.64 -3.00
C ALA A 85 6.35 -6.07 -3.41
N SER A 86 7.29 -6.26 -4.34
CA SER A 86 7.53 -7.59 -4.88
C SER A 86 8.96 -7.80 -5.32
N GLY A 87 9.34 -9.07 -5.43
CA GLY A 87 10.56 -9.44 -6.13
C GLY A 87 10.37 -9.23 -7.64
N TYR A 88 11.48 -9.13 -8.35
CA TYR A 88 11.42 -8.79 -9.77
C TYR A 88 10.68 -9.82 -10.63
N ALA A 89 10.57 -11.05 -10.17
CA ALA A 89 9.88 -12.10 -10.94
C ALA A 89 8.39 -11.82 -11.12
N GLU A 90 7.80 -11.04 -10.22
CA GLU A 90 6.38 -10.77 -10.23
C GLU A 90 6.05 -9.41 -10.86
N ALA A 91 7.09 -8.62 -11.15
CA ALA A 91 6.92 -7.23 -11.57
C ALA A 91 6.21 -7.09 -12.92
N ALA A 92 6.34 -8.09 -13.79
CA ALA A 92 5.79 -8.03 -15.14
C ALA A 92 4.26 -8.06 -15.17
N GLU A 93 3.62 -8.42 -14.08
CA GLU A 93 2.17 -8.60 -14.03
C GLU A 93 1.44 -7.43 -13.38
N ILE A 94 2.12 -6.30 -13.16
CA ILE A 94 1.52 -5.15 -12.51
C ILE A 94 0.64 -4.38 -13.50
N PRO A 95 -0.63 -4.11 -13.16
CA PRO A 95 -1.48 -3.28 -14.00
C PRO A 95 -0.89 -1.88 -14.21
N LYS A 96 -1.18 -1.28 -15.34
CA LYS A 96 -0.59 0.01 -15.71
C LYS A 96 -0.98 1.16 -14.79
N ASP A 97 -2.16 1.08 -14.19
CA ASP A 97 -2.65 2.12 -13.29
C ASP A 97 -2.27 1.90 -11.84
N MET A 98 -1.40 0.94 -11.59
CA MET A 98 -0.90 0.63 -10.26
C MET A 98 0.61 0.80 -10.22
N HIS A 99 1.16 0.81 -9.03
CA HIS A 99 2.57 1.09 -8.80
C HIS A 99 3.27 -0.12 -8.22
N MET A 100 4.58 -0.16 -8.33
CA MET A 100 5.37 -1.26 -7.76
C MET A 100 6.68 -0.73 -7.21
N ILE A 101 7.11 -1.33 -6.10
CA ILE A 101 8.45 -1.12 -5.58
C ILE A 101 9.13 -2.49 -5.48
N GLY A 102 10.35 -2.59 -5.98
CA GLY A 102 11.09 -3.85 -5.97
C GLY A 102 11.71 -4.15 -4.61
N LYS A 103 11.69 -5.42 -4.22
CA LYS A 103 12.37 -5.87 -2.99
C LYS A 103 13.75 -6.40 -3.32
N PRO A 104 14.75 -6.13 -2.51
CA PRO A 104 14.72 -5.24 -1.34
C PRO A 104 14.77 -3.78 -1.76
N PHE A 105 14.14 -2.93 -0.96
CA PHE A 105 14.17 -1.49 -1.23
C PHE A 105 14.79 -0.75 -0.05
N SER A 106 15.39 0.40 -0.35
CA SER A 106 15.93 1.27 0.69
C SER A 106 14.86 2.21 1.22
N ILE A 107 15.18 2.86 2.34
CA ILE A 107 14.30 3.89 2.90
C ILE A 107 14.08 5.00 1.88
N ASP A 108 15.14 5.41 1.18
CA ASP A 108 15.04 6.46 0.17
C ASP A 108 14.15 6.06 -1.00
N GLN A 109 14.25 4.81 -1.45
CA GLN A 109 13.40 4.32 -2.54
C GLN A 109 11.93 4.31 -2.12
N LEU A 110 11.64 3.84 -0.92
CA LEU A 110 10.27 3.82 -0.41
C LEU A 110 9.73 5.23 -0.27
N ARG A 111 10.51 6.13 0.33
CA ARG A 111 10.12 7.53 0.50
C ARG A 111 9.78 8.17 -0.84
N ASP A 112 10.66 8.05 -1.81
CA ASP A 112 10.49 8.70 -3.10
C ASP A 112 9.30 8.15 -3.86
N LYS A 113 9.09 6.83 -3.79
CA LYS A 113 7.98 6.19 -4.47
C LYS A 113 6.64 6.64 -3.87
N VAL A 114 6.52 6.59 -2.55
CA VAL A 114 5.30 7.00 -1.86
C VAL A 114 5.02 8.48 -2.10
N LYS A 115 6.03 9.31 -1.99
CA LYS A 115 5.88 10.74 -2.25
C LYS A 115 5.38 11.01 -3.66
N GLY A 116 5.95 10.32 -4.64
CA GLY A 116 5.56 10.49 -6.04
C GLY A 116 4.11 10.10 -6.28
N ILE A 117 3.67 8.99 -5.70
CA ILE A 117 2.29 8.53 -5.85
C ILE A 117 1.31 9.51 -5.22
N LEU A 118 1.60 9.95 -4.00
CA LEU A 118 0.69 10.85 -3.28
C LEU A 118 0.66 12.23 -3.90
N ALA A 119 1.80 12.70 -4.41
CA ALA A 119 1.85 13.99 -5.10
C ALA A 119 1.04 13.97 -6.40
N SER A 120 1.11 12.87 -7.14
CA SER A 120 0.34 12.70 -8.36
C SER A 120 -1.17 12.74 -8.07
N GLN A 121 -1.58 12.08 -6.99
CA GLN A 121 -2.97 12.07 -6.56
C GLN A 121 -3.43 13.47 -6.16
N ALA A 122 -2.59 14.20 -5.43
CA ALA A 122 -2.92 15.53 -4.95
C ALA A 122 -3.00 16.55 -6.08
N ALA A 123 -2.30 16.30 -7.18
CA ALA A 123 -2.28 17.21 -8.32
C ALA A 123 -3.58 17.19 -9.13
N ASN A 124 -4.40 16.19 -8.89
CA ASN A 124 -5.70 16.09 -9.56
C ASN A 124 -6.81 16.74 -8.72
#